data_2a3ce9ca44583ad626044276351f662b
#
_entry.id   2a3ce9ca44583ad626044276351f662b
#
_cell.length_a   1.000
_cell.length_b   1.000
_cell.length_c   1.000
_cell.angle_alpha   90.00
_cell.angle_beta   90.00
_cell.angle_gamma   90.00
#
_symmetry.space_group_name_H-M   'P 1'
#
loop_
_entity.id
_entity.type
_entity.pdbx_description
1 polymer ?
#
loop_
_entity_poly.entity_id
_entity_poly.type
_entity_poly.pdbx_seq_one_letter_code
_entity_poly.pdbx_strand_id
1 'polypeptide(L)'
;NGSFAIDVRAQCNAVLDEMIDSIGTGLNRIAELFGVHIDYEWKDYTPGATVSKEPERSARESIIKVAGEEALEEPIITSGSDDFHFYSRKHPEVQTTMIGIGAQVSPGLHHPKMQIQTDILDLGARVLAEAMQLVHIKE
;
A
#
# COMPACT_ATOMS: atom_id res chain seq x y z
N ASN A 1 -15.27 -6.30 -33.07
CA ASN A 1 -15.32 -5.82 -31.67
C ASN A 1 -14.25 -6.55 -30.85
N GLY A 2 -13.59 -5.87 -29.96
CA GLY A 2 -12.61 -6.43 -29.04
C GLY A 2 -12.68 -5.71 -27.70
N SER A 3 -12.17 -6.33 -26.65
CA SER A 3 -12.04 -5.75 -25.32
C SER A 3 -10.68 -6.09 -24.72
N PHE A 4 -10.19 -5.21 -23.84
CA PHE A 4 -8.97 -5.43 -23.06
C PHE A 4 -9.12 -4.75 -21.72
N ALA A 5 -8.27 -5.11 -20.78
CA ALA A 5 -8.17 -4.46 -19.47
C ALA A 5 -6.75 -3.94 -19.27
N ILE A 6 -6.65 -2.82 -18.55
CA ILE A 6 -5.38 -2.23 -18.14
C ILE A 6 -5.36 -2.22 -16.60
N ASP A 7 -4.30 -2.77 -16.01
CA ASP A 7 -3.98 -2.62 -14.60
C ASP A 7 -2.94 -1.49 -14.47
N VAL A 8 -3.28 -0.45 -13.73
CA VAL A 8 -2.46 0.76 -13.56
C VAL A 8 -2.04 0.85 -12.11
N ARG A 9 -0.73 0.94 -11.87
CA ARG A 9 -0.16 1.00 -10.52
C ARG A 9 0.88 2.10 -10.42
N ALA A 10 0.88 2.82 -9.30
CA ALA A 10 1.88 3.84 -9.00
C ALA A 10 2.19 3.84 -7.50
N GLN A 11 3.39 4.28 -7.15
CA GLN A 11 3.85 4.35 -5.75
C GLN A 11 3.27 5.54 -4.99
N CYS A 12 2.77 6.56 -5.68
CA CYS A 12 2.13 7.70 -5.03
C CYS A 12 0.86 8.13 -5.77
N ASN A 13 -0.05 8.74 -5.02
CA ASN A 13 -1.36 9.14 -5.53
C ASN A 13 -1.27 10.15 -6.66
N ALA A 14 -0.35 11.11 -6.59
CA ALA A 14 -0.21 12.15 -7.64
C ALA A 14 0.12 11.53 -9.01
N VAL A 15 1.06 10.57 -9.03
CA VAL A 15 1.40 9.85 -10.27
C VAL A 15 0.25 8.96 -10.73
N LEU A 16 -0.45 8.31 -9.80
CA LEU A 16 -1.62 7.48 -10.15
C LEU A 16 -2.72 8.31 -10.81
N ASP A 17 -3.05 9.47 -10.22
CA ASP A 17 -4.06 10.39 -10.74
C ASP A 17 -3.66 10.91 -12.14
N GLU A 18 -2.38 11.30 -12.35
CA GLU A 18 -1.87 11.72 -13.65
C GLU A 18 -1.92 10.60 -14.71
N MET A 19 -1.61 9.36 -14.32
CA MET A 19 -1.72 8.21 -15.22
C MET A 19 -3.17 7.95 -15.65
N ILE A 20 -4.12 8.03 -14.73
CA ILE A 20 -5.55 7.87 -15.01
C ILE A 20 -6.03 8.91 -16.04
N ASP A 21 -5.71 10.17 -15.82
CA ASP A 21 -6.05 11.27 -16.72
C ASP A 21 -5.40 11.11 -18.10
N SER A 22 -4.12 10.72 -18.12
CA SER A 22 -3.37 10.51 -19.35
C SER A 22 -3.91 9.35 -20.18
N ILE A 23 -4.30 8.25 -19.54
CA ILE A 23 -4.91 7.09 -20.20
C ILE A 23 -6.25 7.48 -20.81
N GLY A 24 -7.12 8.16 -20.06
CA GLY A 24 -8.40 8.62 -20.58
C GLY A 24 -8.26 9.54 -21.79
N THR A 25 -7.34 10.50 -21.72
CA THR A 25 -7.01 11.39 -22.82
C THR A 25 -6.47 10.60 -24.03
N GLY A 26 -5.58 9.64 -23.78
CA GLY A 26 -5.00 8.79 -24.82
C GLY A 26 -6.04 7.95 -25.55
N LEU A 27 -6.96 7.33 -24.81
CA LEU A 27 -8.06 6.54 -25.39
C LEU A 27 -8.95 7.37 -26.30
N ASN A 28 -9.30 8.60 -25.91
CA ASN A 28 -10.09 9.50 -26.76
C ASN A 28 -9.35 9.86 -28.05
N ARG A 29 -8.05 10.18 -27.97
CA ARG A 29 -7.23 10.50 -29.15
C ARG A 29 -7.08 9.31 -30.10
N ILE A 30 -6.94 8.11 -29.56
CA ILE A 30 -6.88 6.89 -30.36
C ILE A 30 -8.22 6.63 -31.07
N ALA A 31 -9.34 6.82 -30.36
CA ALA A 31 -10.66 6.68 -30.96
C ALA A 31 -10.84 7.63 -32.15
N GLU A 32 -10.47 8.90 -31.99
CA GLU A 32 -10.49 9.89 -33.08
C GLU A 32 -9.57 9.51 -34.24
N LEU A 33 -8.33 9.15 -33.95
CA LEU A 33 -7.31 8.82 -34.96
C LEU A 33 -7.72 7.64 -35.85
N PHE A 34 -8.32 6.62 -35.25
CA PHE A 34 -8.68 5.39 -35.96
C PHE A 34 -10.16 5.33 -36.38
N GLY A 35 -10.95 6.35 -36.06
CA GLY A 35 -12.38 6.39 -36.37
C GLY A 35 -13.15 5.25 -35.69
N VAL A 36 -12.76 4.87 -34.49
CA VAL A 36 -13.41 3.83 -33.70
C VAL A 36 -14.08 4.41 -32.47
N HIS A 37 -15.05 3.68 -31.95
CA HIS A 37 -15.66 4.03 -30.66
C HIS A 37 -14.99 3.20 -29.57
N ILE A 38 -14.56 3.86 -28.47
CA ILE A 38 -13.96 3.24 -27.30
C ILE A 38 -14.79 3.60 -26.09
N ASP A 39 -15.47 2.61 -25.53
CA ASP A 39 -16.08 2.71 -24.19
C ASP A 39 -15.10 2.15 -23.15
N TYR A 40 -14.91 2.89 -22.08
CA TYR A 40 -14.08 2.40 -20.97
C TYR A 40 -14.69 2.80 -19.62
N GLU A 41 -14.37 2.02 -18.60
CA GLU A 41 -14.76 2.27 -17.22
C GLU A 41 -13.57 2.00 -16.29
N TRP A 42 -13.45 2.79 -15.24
CA TRP A 42 -12.55 2.51 -14.13
C TRP A 42 -13.32 1.66 -13.11
N LYS A 43 -12.88 0.42 -12.88
CA LYS A 43 -13.55 -0.52 -11.97
C LYS A 43 -13.01 -0.38 -10.56
N ASP A 44 -11.85 -0.90 -10.32
CA ASP A 44 -11.25 -0.94 -8.99
C ASP A 44 -10.22 0.19 -8.87
N TYR A 45 -10.33 0.97 -7.80
CA TYR A 45 -9.36 2.00 -7.46
C TYR A 45 -8.87 1.76 -6.04
N THR A 46 -7.56 1.64 -5.87
CA THR A 46 -6.91 1.61 -4.56
C THR A 46 -5.80 2.65 -4.57
N PRO A 47 -5.77 3.58 -3.60
CA PRO A 47 -4.76 4.63 -3.57
C PRO A 47 -3.36 4.07 -3.34
N GLY A 48 -2.35 4.80 -3.81
CA GLY A 48 -0.96 4.57 -3.47
C GLY A 48 -0.69 4.80 -1.97
N ALA A 49 0.33 4.16 -1.46
CA ALA A 49 0.73 4.30 -0.07
C ALA A 49 1.13 5.74 0.26
N THR A 50 0.60 6.25 1.37
CA THR A 50 1.06 7.49 1.99
C THR A 50 1.56 7.16 3.38
N VAL A 51 2.86 7.36 3.62
CA VAL A 51 3.50 7.10 4.92
C VAL A 51 3.80 8.43 5.59
N SER A 52 3.34 8.59 6.82
CA SER A 52 3.56 9.78 7.64
C SER A 52 4.81 9.59 8.49
N LYS A 53 5.66 10.63 8.56
CA LYS A 53 6.99 10.58 9.22
C LYS A 53 6.92 10.23 10.71
N GLU A 54 5.95 10.77 11.44
CA GLU A 54 5.85 10.53 12.88
C GLU A 54 5.44 9.09 13.23
N PRO A 55 4.36 8.52 12.63
CA PRO A 55 4.04 7.11 12.83
C PRO A 55 5.14 6.17 12.32
N GLU A 56 5.81 6.50 11.22
CA GLU A 56 6.96 5.69 10.73
C GLU A 56 8.08 5.67 11.77
N ARG A 57 8.44 6.82 12.35
CA ARG A 57 9.45 6.91 13.40
C ARG A 57 9.07 6.08 14.62
N SER A 58 7.82 6.20 15.10
CA SER A 58 7.33 5.41 16.23
C SER A 58 7.33 3.90 15.94
N ALA A 59 7.02 3.50 14.71
CA ALA A 59 7.10 2.11 14.27
C ALA A 59 8.54 1.60 14.30
N ARG A 60 9.50 2.35 13.76
CA ARG A 60 10.94 2.00 13.78
C ARG A 60 11.46 1.87 15.21
N GLU A 61 11.18 2.85 16.08
CA GLU A 61 11.57 2.82 17.47
C GLU A 61 11.00 1.61 18.23
N SER A 62 9.74 1.25 17.97
CA SER A 62 9.11 0.07 18.57
C SER A 62 9.69 -1.24 18.08
N ILE A 63 10.00 -1.37 16.79
CA ILE A 63 10.67 -2.55 16.25
C ILE A 63 12.04 -2.73 16.91
N ILE A 64 12.85 -1.69 16.94
CA ILE A 64 14.20 -1.73 17.55
C ILE A 64 14.12 -2.10 19.03
N LYS A 65 13.19 -1.50 19.77
CA LYS A 65 13.02 -1.75 21.22
C LYS A 65 12.59 -3.18 21.52
N VAL A 66 11.73 -3.76 20.70
CA VAL A 66 11.12 -5.08 20.94
C VAL A 66 11.91 -6.22 20.33
N ALA A 67 12.47 -6.01 19.13
CA ALA A 67 13.09 -7.06 18.33
C ALA A 67 14.60 -6.87 18.09
N GLY A 68 15.15 -5.68 18.38
CA GLY A 68 16.54 -5.33 18.09
C GLY A 68 16.69 -4.61 16.76
N GLU A 69 17.82 -3.92 16.61
CA GLU A 69 18.12 -3.13 15.41
C GLU A 69 18.26 -4.02 14.17
N GLU A 70 18.76 -5.23 14.35
CA GLU A 70 18.94 -6.23 13.29
C GLU A 70 17.63 -6.78 12.73
N ALA A 71 16.50 -6.58 13.40
CA ALA A 71 15.16 -6.96 12.92
C ALA A 71 14.49 -5.87 12.08
N LEU A 72 15.07 -4.67 12.03
CA LEU A 72 14.55 -3.58 11.26
C LEU A 72 15.04 -3.65 9.82
N GLU A 73 14.13 -3.95 8.92
CA GLU A 73 14.38 -3.91 7.48
C GLU A 73 14.00 -2.55 6.89
N GLU A 74 14.64 -2.17 5.79
CA GLU A 74 14.23 -1.00 5.03
C GLU A 74 12.83 -1.18 4.41
N PRO A 75 12.07 -0.09 4.22
CA PRO A 75 10.73 -0.18 3.67
C PRO A 75 10.70 -0.90 2.32
N ILE A 76 9.84 -1.89 2.21
CA ILE A 76 9.67 -2.65 0.98
C ILE A 76 8.84 -1.83 -0.01
N ILE A 77 9.39 -1.61 -1.20
CA ILE A 77 8.64 -1.07 -2.32
C ILE A 77 7.97 -2.23 -3.05
N THR A 78 6.65 -2.23 -3.05
CA THR A 78 5.85 -3.28 -3.70
C THR A 78 4.83 -2.69 -4.66
N SER A 79 4.43 -3.47 -5.65
CA SER A 79 3.29 -3.16 -6.52
C SER A 79 1.95 -3.55 -5.90
N GLY A 80 1.95 -4.11 -4.69
CA GLY A 80 0.74 -4.39 -3.93
C GLY A 80 0.03 -3.10 -3.54
N SER A 81 -1.28 -3.15 -3.43
CA SER A 81 -2.12 -2.07 -2.94
C SER A 81 -2.95 -2.57 -1.75
N ASP A 82 -3.39 -1.65 -0.89
CA ASP A 82 -4.18 -1.98 0.28
C ASP A 82 -5.22 -0.89 0.55
N ASP A 83 -6.43 -1.29 0.90
CA ASP A 83 -7.54 -0.38 1.19
C ASP A 83 -7.28 0.52 2.39
N PHE A 84 -6.34 0.15 3.26
CA PHE A 84 -5.89 0.97 4.39
C PHE A 84 -5.47 2.39 3.94
N HIS A 85 -4.91 2.54 2.75
CA HIS A 85 -4.45 3.84 2.25
C HIS A 85 -5.58 4.81 1.91
N PHE A 86 -6.85 4.36 1.90
CA PHE A 86 -7.99 5.26 1.84
C PHE A 86 -8.12 6.17 3.06
N TYR A 87 -7.64 5.77 4.23
CA TYR A 87 -7.66 6.63 5.42
C TYR A 87 -6.92 7.93 5.16
N SER A 88 -5.65 7.87 4.76
CA SER A 88 -4.85 9.07 4.45
C SER A 88 -5.32 9.79 3.19
N ARG A 89 -5.90 9.07 2.21
CA ARG A 89 -6.42 9.69 0.98
C ARG A 89 -7.68 10.52 1.23
N LYS A 90 -8.60 10.03 2.05
CA LYS A 90 -9.88 10.71 2.38
C LYS A 90 -9.75 11.66 3.56
N HIS A 91 -8.82 11.43 4.43
CA HIS A 91 -8.57 12.17 5.66
C HIS A 91 -7.07 12.54 5.75
N PRO A 92 -6.64 13.59 5.01
CA PRO A 92 -5.22 13.99 4.98
C PRO A 92 -4.64 14.39 6.34
N GLU A 93 -5.50 14.72 7.29
CA GLU A 93 -5.15 15.01 8.69
C GLU A 93 -4.79 13.75 9.49
N VAL A 94 -5.19 12.56 9.02
CA VAL A 94 -4.88 11.29 9.68
C VAL A 94 -3.50 10.81 9.25
N GLN A 95 -2.61 10.70 10.23
CA GLN A 95 -1.26 10.21 9.99
C GLN A 95 -1.25 8.69 10.03
N THR A 96 -0.66 8.08 9.02
CA THR A 96 -0.67 6.62 8.83
C THR A 96 0.71 6.05 8.51
N THR A 97 0.93 4.82 8.94
CA THR A 97 2.05 3.96 8.51
C THR A 97 1.60 2.51 8.51
N MET A 98 2.38 1.64 7.88
CA MET A 98 2.20 0.20 7.92
C MET A 98 3.47 -0.47 8.41
N ILE A 99 3.31 -1.51 9.24
CA ILE A 99 4.41 -2.35 9.70
C ILE A 99 4.26 -3.71 9.01
N GLY A 100 5.24 -4.08 8.20
CA GLY A 100 5.35 -5.41 7.63
C GLY A 100 6.00 -6.38 8.61
N ILE A 101 5.48 -7.61 8.67
CA ILE A 101 6.05 -8.67 9.50
C ILE A 101 6.49 -9.81 8.59
N GLY A 102 7.77 -10.19 8.68
CA GLY A 102 8.37 -11.28 7.93
C GLY A 102 7.89 -12.65 8.44
N ALA A 103 6.74 -13.12 7.97
CA ALA A 103 6.09 -14.34 8.42
C ALA A 103 6.38 -15.58 7.53
N GLN A 104 7.41 -15.56 6.71
CA GLN A 104 7.80 -16.65 5.79
C GLN A 104 6.61 -17.21 5.00
N VAL A 105 5.86 -16.33 4.36
CA VAL A 105 4.67 -16.69 3.58
C VAL A 105 5.04 -17.66 2.46
N SER A 106 4.40 -18.83 2.42
CA SER A 106 4.64 -19.84 1.40
C SER A 106 3.32 -20.51 0.98
N PRO A 107 3.11 -20.81 -0.30
CA PRO A 107 3.92 -20.51 -1.49
C PRO A 107 3.91 -19.03 -1.89
N GLY A 108 2.99 -18.24 -1.37
CA GLY A 108 2.87 -16.80 -1.61
C GLY A 108 1.52 -16.24 -1.16
N LEU A 109 1.40 -14.91 -1.15
CA LEU A 109 0.16 -14.20 -0.80
C LEU A 109 -0.98 -14.62 -1.74
N HIS A 110 -2.19 -14.72 -1.18
CA HIS A 110 -3.43 -15.10 -1.88
C HIS A 110 -3.45 -16.51 -2.50
N HIS A 111 -2.42 -17.33 -2.25
CA HIS A 111 -2.44 -18.72 -2.71
C HIS A 111 -3.41 -19.55 -1.85
N PRO A 112 -4.24 -20.46 -2.43
CA PRO A 112 -5.21 -21.26 -1.66
C PRO A 112 -4.59 -22.14 -0.56
N LYS A 113 -3.30 -22.45 -0.65
CA LYS A 113 -2.52 -23.22 0.34
C LYS A 113 -1.53 -22.34 1.09
N MET A 114 -1.78 -21.03 1.17
CA MET A 114 -0.91 -20.12 1.89
C MET A 114 -0.77 -20.53 3.35
N GLN A 115 0.47 -20.55 3.80
CA GLN A 115 0.84 -20.77 5.19
C GLN A 115 1.78 -19.66 5.65
N ILE A 116 1.73 -19.37 6.93
CA ILE A 116 2.63 -18.40 7.59
C ILE A 116 3.26 -19.06 8.81
N GLN A 117 4.42 -18.56 9.21
CA GLN A 117 5.04 -18.91 10.48
C GLN A 117 4.31 -18.17 11.61
N THR A 118 3.58 -18.91 12.45
CA THR A 118 2.67 -18.30 13.45
C THR A 118 3.36 -17.81 14.71
N ASP A 119 4.52 -18.31 15.04
CA ASP A 119 5.35 -17.88 16.20
C ASP A 119 5.75 -16.40 16.12
N ILE A 120 5.79 -15.83 14.91
CA ILE A 120 6.06 -14.40 14.71
C ILE A 120 4.91 -13.48 15.19
N LEU A 121 3.71 -14.02 15.39
CA LEU A 121 2.53 -13.23 15.76
C LEU A 121 2.67 -12.57 17.14
N ASP A 122 3.30 -13.25 18.10
CA ASP A 122 3.58 -12.67 19.42
C ASP A 122 4.52 -11.45 19.31
N LEU A 123 5.56 -11.57 18.49
CA LEU A 123 6.48 -10.46 18.22
C LEU A 123 5.74 -9.28 17.60
N GLY A 124 4.92 -9.53 16.59
CA GLY A 124 4.10 -8.50 15.94
C GLY A 124 3.17 -7.80 16.92
N ALA A 125 2.49 -8.54 17.80
CA ALA A 125 1.61 -7.98 18.81
C ALA A 125 2.37 -7.08 19.80
N ARG A 126 3.57 -7.48 20.23
CA ARG A 126 4.43 -6.68 21.12
C ARG A 126 4.92 -5.39 20.45
N VAL A 127 5.32 -5.47 19.17
CA VAL A 127 5.73 -4.29 18.40
C VAL A 127 4.57 -3.29 18.28
N LEU A 128 3.36 -3.75 17.96
CA LEU A 128 2.19 -2.89 17.88
C LEU A 128 1.83 -2.26 19.22
N ALA A 129 1.88 -3.04 20.32
CA ALA A 129 1.61 -2.52 21.68
C ALA A 129 2.61 -1.44 22.08
N GLU A 130 3.89 -1.61 21.74
CA GLU A 130 4.92 -0.60 21.99
C GLU A 130 4.70 0.66 21.13
N ALA A 131 4.38 0.50 19.85
CA ALA A 131 4.09 1.62 18.96
C ALA A 131 2.92 2.47 19.47
N MET A 132 1.87 1.84 19.97
CA MET A 132 0.72 2.53 20.59
C MET A 132 1.13 3.36 21.82
N GLN A 133 2.03 2.85 22.65
CA GLN A 133 2.53 3.59 23.82
C GLN A 133 3.33 4.83 23.39
N LEU A 134 4.17 4.70 22.36
CA LEU A 134 4.98 5.81 21.85
C LEU A 134 4.13 6.95 21.25
N VAL A 135 2.98 6.64 20.69
CA VAL A 135 2.04 7.64 20.17
C VAL A 135 1.34 8.40 21.32
N HIS A 136 0.99 7.73 22.42
CA HIS A 136 0.26 8.35 23.54
C HIS A 136 1.12 9.21 24.47
N ILE A 137 2.45 9.07 24.45
CA ILE A 137 3.36 9.82 25.34
C ILE A 137 3.62 11.27 24.84
N LYS A 138 3.09 11.65 23.68
CA LYS A 138 3.37 12.94 23.01
C LYS A 138 2.30 14.02 23.21
N GLU A 139 1.40 13.89 24.18
CA GLU A 139 0.48 14.97 24.58
C GLU A 139 1.15 16.01 25.47
#